data_fa4579b7c1b33dd933503985f77403b5
#
_entry.id   fa4579b7c1b33dd933503985f77403b5
#
_cell.length_a   1.000
_cell.length_b   1.000
_cell.length_c   1.000
_cell.angle_alpha   90.00
_cell.angle_beta   90.00
_cell.angle_gamma   90.00
#
_symmetry.space_group_name_H-M   'P 1'
#
loop_
_entity.id
_entity.type
_entity.pdbx_description
1 polymer ?
#
loop_
_entity_poly.entity_id
_entity_poly.type
_entity_poly.pdbx_seq_one_letter_code
_entity_poly.pdbx_strand_id
1 'polypeptide(L)'
;SHRIARIANGNWMRALENLDAGNENRQFLDMFIMLMRLSYQRNIKELKKWSEIASTNYGREKQRRMLNYFSRMVRENFMYNFQQAELCYMTQEEEDFSSKFARFINEANVIEISELIQKARRDIGQNANGKIVFFDLALQMIVLLIRK
;
A
#
# COMPACT_ATOMS: atom_id res chain seq x y z
N SER A 1 21.38 1.51 3.27
CA SER A 1 20.93 2.81 3.73
C SER A 1 19.76 2.66 4.68
N HIS A 2 19.63 3.62 5.52
CA HIS A 2 18.58 3.61 6.51
C HIS A 2 17.28 4.12 5.94
N ARG A 3 16.23 3.47 6.27
CA ARG A 3 14.94 3.98 5.96
C ARG A 3 14.58 5.06 6.97
N ILE A 4 13.83 6.02 6.49
CA ILE A 4 13.43 7.13 7.35
C ILE A 4 12.65 6.64 8.55
N ALA A 5 11.84 5.61 8.39
CA ALA A 5 11.03 5.07 9.47
C ALA A 5 11.87 4.57 10.64
N ARG A 6 13.18 4.36 10.43
CA ARG A 6 14.07 3.91 11.51
C ARG A 6 14.63 5.05 12.32
N ILE A 7 14.53 6.28 11.85
CA ILE A 7 15.24 7.39 12.46
C ILE A 7 14.76 7.64 13.87
N ALA A 8 13.48 7.79 14.05
CA ALA A 8 12.96 8.06 15.37
C ALA A 8 11.50 7.71 15.43
N ASN A 9 11.12 7.05 16.50
CA ASN A 9 9.75 6.57 16.63
C ASN A 9 8.74 7.70 16.58
N GLY A 10 8.99 8.76 17.37
CA GLY A 10 8.03 9.84 17.45
C GLY A 10 8.16 10.87 16.35
N ASN A 11 9.26 10.85 15.63
CA ASN A 11 9.58 11.93 14.71
C ASN A 11 9.56 11.54 13.23
N TRP A 12 9.40 10.25 12.93
CA TRP A 12 9.56 9.83 11.55
C TRP A 12 8.49 10.45 10.64
N MET A 13 7.28 10.60 11.13
CA MET A 13 6.24 11.25 10.31
C MET A 13 6.59 12.69 10.00
N ARG A 14 7.11 13.41 11.01
CA ARG A 14 7.50 14.80 10.78
C ARG A 14 8.68 14.89 9.82
N ALA A 15 9.63 13.98 9.95
CA ALA A 15 10.76 13.93 9.02
C ALA A 15 10.28 13.71 7.59
N LEU A 16 9.30 12.81 7.42
CA LEU A 16 8.78 12.54 6.10
C LEU A 16 8.08 13.74 5.48
N GLU A 17 7.39 14.52 6.31
CA GLU A 17 6.69 15.70 5.81
C GLU A 17 7.65 16.74 5.24
N ASN A 18 8.89 16.72 5.69
CA ASN A 18 9.89 17.69 5.27
C ASN A 18 10.75 17.21 4.11
N LEU A 19 10.43 16.03 3.56
CA LEU A 19 11.24 15.45 2.51
C LEU A 19 10.56 15.61 1.15
N ASP A 20 11.33 15.37 0.10
CA ASP A 20 10.84 15.54 -1.26
C ASP A 20 9.94 14.38 -1.68
N ALA A 21 9.45 14.45 -2.93
CA ALA A 21 8.53 13.46 -3.47
C ALA A 21 9.14 12.06 -3.53
N GLY A 22 10.46 11.95 -3.67
CA GLY A 22 11.12 10.64 -3.66
C GLY A 22 10.92 9.92 -2.36
N ASN A 23 10.90 10.68 -1.25
CA ASN A 23 10.67 10.08 0.06
C ASN A 23 9.21 9.79 0.31
N GLU A 24 8.32 10.47 -0.40
CA GLU A 24 6.90 10.13 -0.33
C GLU A 24 6.66 8.71 -0.85
N ASN A 25 7.35 8.31 -1.91
CA ASN A 25 7.22 6.97 -2.42
C ASN A 25 7.70 5.91 -1.42
N ARG A 26 8.76 6.22 -0.66
CA ARG A 26 9.20 5.32 0.40
C ARG A 26 8.15 5.19 1.48
N GLN A 27 7.53 6.28 1.85
CA GLN A 27 6.45 6.28 2.83
C GLN A 27 5.30 5.41 2.34
N PHE A 28 4.95 5.55 1.07
CA PHE A 28 3.87 4.78 0.49
C PHE A 28 4.23 3.29 0.41
N LEU A 29 5.49 2.99 0.12
CA LEU A 29 5.94 1.60 0.13
C LEU A 29 5.79 1.00 1.52
N ASP A 30 6.18 1.73 2.56
CA ASP A 30 6.01 1.23 3.93
C ASP A 30 4.55 0.96 4.25
N MET A 31 3.65 1.85 3.82
CA MET A 31 2.22 1.65 4.03
C MET A 31 1.70 0.46 3.24
N PHE A 32 2.21 0.26 2.04
CA PHE A 32 1.81 -0.88 1.21
C PHE A 32 2.27 -2.20 1.85
N ILE A 33 3.51 -2.24 2.30
CA ILE A 33 4.05 -3.44 2.93
C ILE A 33 3.27 -3.78 4.19
N MET A 34 2.96 -2.77 5.01
CA MET A 34 2.17 -3.01 6.21
C MET A 34 0.78 -3.55 5.87
N LEU A 35 0.12 -2.92 4.90
CA LEU A 35 -1.20 -3.37 4.49
C LEU A 35 -1.15 -4.85 4.09
N MET A 36 -0.20 -5.21 3.24
CA MET A 36 -0.14 -6.57 2.72
C MET A 36 0.22 -7.57 3.80
N ARG A 37 1.20 -7.24 4.64
CA ARG A 37 1.60 -8.16 5.70
C ARG A 37 0.51 -8.37 6.73
N LEU A 38 -0.12 -7.28 7.17
CA LEU A 38 -1.17 -7.38 8.17
C LEU A 38 -2.42 -8.07 7.60
N SER A 39 -2.71 -7.83 6.34
CA SER A 39 -3.84 -8.51 5.69
C SER A 39 -3.56 -10.00 5.56
N TYR A 40 -2.36 -10.36 5.16
CA TYR A 40 -1.99 -11.77 5.07
C TYR A 40 -2.08 -12.45 6.44
N GLN A 41 -1.69 -11.75 7.49
CA GLN A 41 -1.76 -12.27 8.87
C GLN A 41 -3.15 -12.22 9.44
N ARG A 42 -4.09 -11.57 8.77
CA ARG A 42 -5.46 -11.35 9.24
C ARG A 42 -5.47 -10.61 10.57
N ASN A 43 -4.57 -9.66 10.72
CA ASN A 43 -4.43 -8.91 11.97
C ASN A 43 -5.33 -7.70 11.95
N ILE A 44 -6.61 -7.92 12.25
CA ILE A 44 -7.64 -6.89 12.13
C ILE A 44 -7.37 -5.71 13.05
N LYS A 45 -6.89 -5.98 14.26
CA LYS A 45 -6.61 -4.92 15.22
C LYS A 45 -5.56 -3.95 14.68
N GLU A 46 -4.48 -4.50 14.12
CA GLU A 46 -3.43 -3.65 13.57
C GLU A 46 -3.85 -2.99 12.26
N LEU A 47 -4.70 -3.65 11.48
CA LEU A 47 -5.24 -3.03 10.27
C LEU A 47 -6.11 -1.84 10.59
N LYS A 48 -6.83 -1.88 11.72
CA LYS A 48 -7.58 -0.72 12.14
C LYS A 48 -6.66 0.45 12.43
N LYS A 49 -5.55 0.19 13.11
CA LYS A 49 -4.56 1.24 13.36
C LYS A 49 -3.95 1.76 12.07
N TRP A 50 -3.68 0.87 11.14
CA TRP A 50 -3.16 1.25 9.83
C TRP A 50 -4.13 2.20 9.12
N SER A 51 -5.42 1.90 9.15
CA SER A 51 -6.42 2.75 8.51
C SER A 51 -6.51 4.12 9.18
N GLU A 52 -6.34 4.17 10.49
CA GLU A 52 -6.33 5.43 11.21
C GLU A 52 -5.12 6.28 10.85
N ILE A 53 -3.97 5.66 10.72
CA ILE A 53 -2.78 6.37 10.28
C ILE A 53 -2.99 6.96 8.88
N ALA A 54 -3.50 6.17 7.96
CA ALA A 54 -3.72 6.64 6.59
C ALA A 54 -4.71 7.79 6.54
N SER A 55 -5.73 7.76 7.39
CA SER A 55 -6.78 8.77 7.32
C SER A 55 -6.50 10.01 8.12
N THR A 56 -5.70 9.92 9.19
CA THR A 56 -5.46 11.09 10.04
C THR A 56 -4.16 11.79 9.73
N ASN A 57 -3.16 11.06 9.27
CA ASN A 57 -1.84 11.65 9.03
C ASN A 57 -1.68 12.19 7.62
N TYR A 58 -2.55 11.81 6.69
CA TYR A 58 -2.47 12.26 5.30
C TYR A 58 -3.74 13.00 4.92
N GLY A 59 -3.58 14.12 4.19
CA GLY A 59 -4.72 14.78 3.59
C GLY A 59 -5.24 13.97 2.40
N ARG A 60 -6.40 14.38 1.88
CA ARG A 60 -7.07 13.61 0.82
C ARG A 60 -6.23 13.48 -0.45
N GLU A 61 -5.53 14.55 -0.84
CA GLU A 61 -4.69 14.47 -2.03
C GLU A 61 -3.57 13.47 -1.85
N LYS A 62 -2.94 13.46 -0.69
CA LYS A 62 -1.88 12.50 -0.43
C LYS A 62 -2.43 11.08 -0.34
N GLN A 63 -3.64 10.92 0.22
CA GLN A 63 -4.29 9.62 0.26
C GLN A 63 -4.53 9.10 -1.17
N ARG A 64 -4.96 9.97 -2.07
CA ARG A 64 -5.18 9.57 -3.45
C ARG A 64 -3.87 9.17 -4.13
N ARG A 65 -2.80 9.94 -3.90
CA ARG A 65 -1.49 9.57 -4.45
C ARG A 65 -1.01 8.25 -3.90
N MET A 66 -1.26 7.98 -2.63
CA MET A 66 -0.90 6.70 -2.03
C MET A 66 -1.67 5.55 -2.69
N LEU A 67 -2.95 5.75 -2.95
CA LEU A 67 -3.74 4.71 -3.60
C LEU A 67 -3.30 4.49 -5.04
N ASN A 68 -2.88 5.56 -5.73
CA ASN A 68 -2.27 5.40 -7.06
C ASN A 68 -0.98 4.59 -6.97
N TYR A 69 -0.18 4.84 -5.95
CA TYR A 69 1.04 4.07 -5.73
C TYR A 69 0.71 2.59 -5.49
N PHE A 70 -0.32 2.32 -4.68
CA PHE A 70 -0.74 0.95 -4.42
C PHE A 70 -1.16 0.25 -5.72
N SER A 71 -1.89 0.95 -6.58
CA SER A 71 -2.30 0.37 -7.87
C SER A 71 -1.09 -0.02 -8.70
N ARG A 72 -0.08 0.85 -8.74
CA ARG A 72 1.14 0.55 -9.49
C ARG A 72 1.84 -0.67 -8.90
N MET A 73 1.95 -0.74 -7.58
CA MET A 73 2.63 -1.85 -6.94
C MET A 73 1.91 -3.17 -7.16
N VAL A 74 0.58 -3.15 -7.15
CA VAL A 74 -0.19 -4.37 -7.43
C VAL A 74 0.10 -4.84 -8.84
N ARG A 75 0.09 -3.93 -9.82
CA ARG A 75 0.37 -4.29 -11.19
C ARG A 75 1.79 -4.84 -11.34
N GLU A 76 2.77 -4.17 -10.73
CA GLU A 76 4.15 -4.59 -10.89
C GLU A 76 4.43 -5.90 -10.16
N ASN A 77 3.77 -6.15 -9.03
CA ASN A 77 3.87 -7.44 -8.38
C ASN A 77 3.28 -8.54 -9.26
N PHE A 78 2.14 -8.26 -9.89
CA PHE A 78 1.54 -9.24 -10.79
C PHE A 78 2.47 -9.56 -11.96
N MET A 79 3.04 -8.52 -12.58
CA MET A 79 3.95 -8.70 -13.70
C MET A 79 5.24 -9.42 -13.27
N TYR A 80 5.67 -9.20 -12.05
CA TYR A 80 6.87 -9.83 -11.52
C TYR A 80 6.77 -11.36 -11.59
N ASN A 81 5.55 -11.88 -11.42
CA ASN A 81 5.32 -13.34 -11.44
C ASN A 81 5.61 -13.96 -12.80
N PHE A 82 5.64 -13.17 -13.85
CA PHE A 82 5.88 -13.68 -15.19
C PHE A 82 7.35 -13.52 -15.60
N GLN A 83 8.20 -13.16 -14.65
CA GLN A 83 9.63 -12.96 -14.91
C GLN A 83 9.87 -11.92 -16.00
N GLN A 84 9.04 -10.89 -16.01
CA GLN A 84 9.13 -9.78 -16.96
C GLN A 84 9.80 -8.60 -16.28
N ALA A 85 11.03 -8.84 -15.79
CA ALA A 85 11.71 -7.82 -14.99
C ALA A 85 11.88 -6.51 -15.76
N GLU A 86 12.08 -6.59 -17.08
CA GLU A 86 12.25 -5.39 -17.89
C GLU A 86 10.96 -4.58 -18.00
N LEU A 87 9.83 -5.15 -17.63
CA LEU A 87 8.55 -4.44 -17.63
C LEU A 87 8.20 -3.87 -16.26
N CYS A 88 9.05 -4.11 -15.27
CA CYS A 88 8.83 -3.64 -13.93
C CYS A 88 9.74 -2.45 -13.63
N TYR A 89 9.18 -1.37 -13.12
CA TYR A 89 9.93 -0.16 -12.83
C TYR A 89 9.95 0.04 -11.33
N MET A 90 10.66 -0.86 -10.63
CA MET A 90 10.70 -0.86 -9.18
C MET A 90 12.07 -0.42 -8.69
N THR A 91 12.06 0.28 -7.55
CA THR A 91 13.30 0.51 -6.83
C THR A 91 13.79 -0.80 -6.23
N GLN A 92 15.04 -0.80 -5.74
CA GLN A 92 15.58 -1.99 -5.11
C GLN A 92 14.73 -2.39 -3.89
N GLU A 93 14.28 -1.44 -3.12
CA GLU A 93 13.46 -1.73 -1.95
C GLU A 93 12.12 -2.34 -2.33
N GLU A 94 11.52 -1.82 -3.39
CA GLU A 94 10.27 -2.37 -3.90
C GLU A 94 10.47 -3.79 -4.39
N GLU A 95 11.56 -4.03 -5.11
CA GLU A 95 11.83 -5.36 -5.63
C GLU A 95 12.12 -6.35 -4.50
N ASP A 96 12.82 -5.92 -3.46
CA ASP A 96 13.08 -6.79 -2.32
C ASP A 96 11.79 -7.31 -1.70
N PHE A 97 10.81 -6.44 -1.57
CA PHE A 97 9.51 -6.87 -1.06
C PHE A 97 8.80 -7.76 -2.08
N SER A 98 8.78 -7.34 -3.33
CA SER A 98 8.01 -8.03 -4.37
C SER A 98 8.55 -9.44 -4.62
N SER A 99 9.86 -9.64 -4.51
CA SER A 99 10.43 -10.96 -4.71
C SER A 99 9.84 -12.00 -3.78
N LYS A 100 9.36 -11.58 -2.61
CA LYS A 100 8.78 -12.50 -1.63
C LYS A 100 7.26 -12.49 -1.65
N PHE A 101 6.66 -11.37 -2.04
CA PHE A 101 5.23 -11.20 -1.91
C PHE A 101 4.46 -11.36 -3.22
N ALA A 102 5.12 -11.22 -4.36
CA ALA A 102 4.42 -11.17 -5.65
C ALA A 102 3.51 -12.37 -5.89
N ARG A 103 3.89 -13.53 -5.39
CA ARG A 103 3.09 -14.75 -5.61
C ARG A 103 1.68 -14.66 -5.04
N PHE A 104 1.45 -13.72 -4.12
CA PHE A 104 0.12 -13.56 -3.53
C PHE A 104 -0.79 -12.67 -4.38
N ILE A 105 -0.24 -12.03 -5.41
CA ILE A 105 -1.01 -11.25 -6.39
C ILE A 105 -1.06 -12.08 -7.66
N ASN A 106 -2.20 -12.71 -7.91
CA ASN A 106 -2.30 -13.73 -8.95
C ASN A 106 -3.53 -13.48 -9.83
N GLU A 107 -3.75 -14.37 -10.79
CA GLU A 107 -4.87 -14.22 -11.72
C GLU A 107 -6.23 -14.30 -11.05
N ALA A 108 -6.30 -14.94 -9.89
CA ALA A 108 -7.56 -15.08 -9.20
C ALA A 108 -7.96 -13.81 -8.44
N ASN A 109 -7.01 -12.90 -8.16
CA ASN A 109 -7.33 -11.75 -7.32
C ASN A 109 -6.90 -10.40 -7.88
N VAL A 110 -6.04 -10.35 -8.89
CA VAL A 110 -5.43 -9.09 -9.31
C VAL A 110 -6.47 -8.08 -9.78
N ILE A 111 -7.47 -8.53 -10.52
CA ILE A 111 -8.48 -7.62 -11.05
C ILE A 111 -9.29 -7.03 -9.90
N GLU A 112 -9.75 -7.88 -8.98
CA GLU A 112 -10.56 -7.40 -7.88
C GLU A 112 -9.77 -6.52 -6.92
N ILE A 113 -8.49 -6.83 -6.70
CA ILE A 113 -7.65 -5.95 -5.89
C ILE A 113 -7.52 -4.58 -6.55
N SER A 114 -7.30 -4.56 -7.86
CA SER A 114 -7.19 -3.30 -8.58
C SER A 114 -8.49 -2.50 -8.50
N GLU A 115 -9.63 -3.17 -8.66
CA GLU A 115 -10.93 -2.50 -8.57
C GLU A 115 -11.19 -1.98 -7.17
N LEU A 116 -10.79 -2.73 -6.16
CA LEU A 116 -10.93 -2.33 -4.77
C LEU A 116 -10.16 -1.04 -4.48
N ILE A 117 -8.94 -0.96 -4.98
CA ILE A 117 -8.12 0.23 -4.79
C ILE A 117 -8.71 1.41 -5.55
N GLN A 118 -9.21 1.19 -6.77
CA GLN A 118 -9.81 2.27 -7.53
C GLN A 118 -11.09 2.78 -6.87
N LYS A 119 -11.88 1.88 -6.28
CA LYS A 119 -13.07 2.30 -5.55
C LYS A 119 -12.69 3.16 -4.36
N ALA A 120 -11.69 2.75 -3.61
CA ALA A 120 -11.22 3.55 -2.47
C ALA A 120 -10.78 4.94 -2.93
N ARG A 121 -10.06 5.00 -4.04
CA ARG A 121 -9.59 6.28 -4.58
C ARG A 121 -10.75 7.19 -4.95
N ARG A 122 -11.79 6.64 -5.59
CA ARG A 122 -12.97 7.42 -5.91
C ARG A 122 -13.68 7.92 -4.65
N ASP A 123 -13.83 7.04 -3.67
CA ASP A 123 -14.52 7.40 -2.44
C ASP A 123 -13.80 8.53 -1.71
N ILE A 124 -12.48 8.47 -1.64
CA ILE A 124 -11.69 9.54 -1.02
C ILE A 124 -11.87 10.83 -1.82
N GLY A 125 -11.89 10.74 -3.14
CA GLY A 125 -12.11 11.90 -3.99
C GLY A 125 -13.48 12.53 -3.81
N GLN A 126 -14.46 11.77 -3.32
CA GLN A 126 -15.82 12.25 -3.09
C GLN A 126 -16.08 12.55 -1.61
N ASN A 127 -15.03 12.78 -0.84
CA ASN A 127 -15.10 13.18 0.57
C ASN A 127 -15.70 12.14 1.52
N ALA A 128 -15.61 10.87 1.16
CA ALA A 128 -16.01 9.80 2.05
C ALA A 128 -15.12 9.78 3.28
N ASN A 129 -15.61 9.16 4.35
CA ASN A 129 -14.86 9.05 5.59
C ASN A 129 -13.61 8.17 5.38
N GLY A 130 -12.43 8.76 5.54
CA GLY A 130 -11.18 8.06 5.26
C GLY A 130 -10.95 6.82 6.11
N LYS A 131 -11.29 6.89 7.40
CA LYS A 131 -11.09 5.72 8.26
C LYS A 131 -11.90 4.54 7.77
N ILE A 132 -13.14 4.80 7.38
CA ILE A 132 -14.02 3.74 6.89
C ILE A 132 -13.51 3.21 5.56
N VAL A 133 -13.11 4.10 4.65
CA VAL A 133 -12.63 3.69 3.33
C VAL A 133 -11.39 2.81 3.47
N PHE A 134 -10.40 3.24 4.26
CA PHE A 134 -9.17 2.48 4.38
C PHE A 134 -9.34 1.19 5.18
N PHE A 135 -10.21 1.20 6.19
CA PHE A 135 -10.43 -0.03 6.93
C PHE A 135 -11.18 -1.06 6.09
N ASP A 136 -12.17 -0.61 5.32
CA ASP A 136 -12.87 -1.50 4.40
C ASP A 136 -11.92 -2.08 3.36
N LEU A 137 -11.06 -1.25 2.80
CA LEU A 137 -10.03 -1.70 1.88
C LEU A 137 -9.20 -2.81 2.51
N ALA A 138 -8.75 -2.60 3.74
CA ALA A 138 -7.91 -3.57 4.43
C ALA A 138 -8.65 -4.88 4.70
N LEU A 139 -9.89 -4.81 5.12
CA LEU A 139 -10.65 -6.01 5.41
C LEU A 139 -10.91 -6.83 4.15
N GLN A 140 -11.21 -6.17 3.04
CA GLN A 140 -11.43 -6.88 1.79
C GLN A 140 -10.13 -7.45 1.24
N MET A 141 -9.01 -6.78 1.51
CA MET A 141 -7.71 -7.29 1.10
C MET A 141 -7.41 -8.64 1.76
N ILE A 142 -7.83 -8.82 3.01
CA ILE A 142 -7.66 -10.11 3.68
C ILE A 142 -8.27 -11.23 2.86
N VAL A 143 -9.49 -11.02 2.40
CA VAL A 143 -10.22 -12.04 1.64
C VAL A 143 -9.55 -12.30 0.30
N LEU A 144 -9.14 -11.22 -0.37
CA LEU A 144 -8.58 -11.36 -1.71
C LEU A 144 -7.22 -12.03 -1.72
N LEU A 145 -6.41 -11.83 -0.69
CA LEU A 145 -5.09 -12.44 -0.64
C LEU A 145 -5.13 -13.95 -0.40
N ILE A 146 -6.27 -14.47 0.05
CA ILE A 146 -6.43 -15.92 0.24
C ILE A 146 -6.61 -16.64 -1.08
N ARG A 147 -7.15 -15.96 -2.09
CA ARG A 147 -7.46 -16.58 -3.37
C ARG A 147 -6.22 -17.04 -4.12
N LYS A 148 -6.36 -18.16 -4.80
CA LYS A 148 -5.25 -18.73 -5.57
C LYS A 148 -5.60 -18.90 -7.03
#